data_107b8b56ed0d2c604d0789463cf44d5d
#
_entry.id   107b8b56ed0d2c604d0789463cf44d5d
#
_cell.length_a   1.000
_cell.length_b   1.000
_cell.length_c   1.000
_cell.angle_alpha   90.00
_cell.angle_beta   90.00
_cell.angle_gamma   90.00
#
_symmetry.space_group_name_H-M   'P 1'
#
loop_
_entity.id
_entity.type
_entity.pdbx_description
1 polymer ?
#
loop_
_entity_poly.entity_id
_entity_poly.type
_entity_poly.pdbx_seq_one_letter_code
_entity_poly.pdbx_strand_id
1 'polypeptide(L)'
;MTSDQILLSLLAAIVAFVVTMVIRSHYRREFIVNAGFAGLLYHEGKLVETLAAGLHVRWGVNFRLAFIDTRQTLLQVPGQEVLSSDNVGVKISVVLTTQIVDAATAVQAVDNHVGHIYSATQTAVRTAVAGVTLEALLGQRVALGAQLRELIAPPAAAIGVQVRAVEVRDVMLPGELRKAFGEALKARQQGQGALERARGESAALRHLANAARLLESHPSLATLRFLQTLEASDSRQTFVMNDLSALLPTFKTRAANAADSAPEET
;
A
#
# COMPACT_ATOMS: atom_id res chain seq x y z
N MET A 1 -0.09 20.14 86.84
CA MET A 1 -0.81 19.16 86.02
C MET A 1 -0.61 17.83 86.68
N THR A 2 -1.66 17.26 87.14
CA THR A 2 -1.61 15.91 87.79
C THR A 2 -1.29 14.85 86.71
N SER A 3 -0.60 13.78 87.14
CA SER A 3 -0.24 12.65 86.24
C SER A 3 -1.42 12.14 85.41
N ASP A 4 -2.62 12.15 86.02
CA ASP A 4 -3.88 11.72 85.33
C ASP A 4 -4.31 12.65 84.22
N GLN A 5 -4.07 13.95 84.29
CA GLN A 5 -4.37 14.88 83.24
C GLN A 5 -3.43 14.72 82.05
N ILE A 6 -2.16 14.39 82.26
CA ILE A 6 -1.20 14.07 81.22
C ILE A 6 -1.57 12.80 80.51
N LEU A 7 -1.95 11.76 81.24
CA LEU A 7 -2.37 10.47 80.73
C LEU A 7 -3.65 10.61 79.89
N LEU A 8 -4.62 11.36 80.33
CA LEU A 8 -5.88 11.64 79.59
C LEU A 8 -5.63 12.42 78.27
N SER A 9 -4.74 13.43 78.32
CA SER A 9 -4.39 14.19 77.12
C SER A 9 -3.64 13.34 76.11
N LEU A 10 -2.76 12.45 76.54
CA LEU A 10 -2.04 11.55 75.65
C LEU A 10 -2.99 10.52 75.00
N LEU A 11 -3.95 9.96 75.78
CA LEU A 11 -4.98 9.06 75.30
C LEU A 11 -5.87 9.77 74.23
N ALA A 12 -6.31 11.00 74.51
CA ALA A 12 -7.10 11.80 73.61
C ALA A 12 -6.34 12.09 72.29
N ALA A 13 -5.02 12.38 72.35
CA ALA A 13 -4.18 12.59 71.13
C ALA A 13 -4.04 11.32 70.31
N ILE A 14 -3.88 10.14 70.96
CA ILE A 14 -3.81 8.86 70.26
C ILE A 14 -5.14 8.54 69.55
N VAL A 15 -6.27 8.74 70.22
CA VAL A 15 -7.60 8.53 69.66
C VAL A 15 -7.81 9.48 68.42
N ALA A 16 -7.48 10.76 68.58
CA ALA A 16 -7.57 11.73 67.49
C ALA A 16 -6.68 11.35 66.30
N PHE A 17 -5.47 10.86 66.56
CA PHE A 17 -4.56 10.38 65.50
C PHE A 17 -5.11 9.14 64.81
N VAL A 18 -5.62 8.15 65.50
CA VAL A 18 -6.23 6.94 64.95
C VAL A 18 -7.47 7.30 64.13
N VAL A 19 -8.34 8.17 64.65
CA VAL A 19 -9.54 8.65 63.90
C VAL A 19 -9.16 9.37 62.62
N THR A 20 -8.17 10.26 62.69
CA THR A 20 -7.67 10.94 61.47
C THR A 20 -7.04 9.97 60.46
N MET A 21 -6.32 8.96 60.94
CA MET A 21 -5.72 7.94 60.08
C MET A 21 -6.79 7.08 59.40
N VAL A 22 -7.84 6.68 60.14
CA VAL A 22 -8.98 5.91 59.59
C VAL A 22 -9.77 6.72 58.59
N ILE A 23 -10.06 8.00 58.89
CA ILE A 23 -10.72 8.91 57.95
C ILE A 23 -9.88 9.05 56.66
N ARG A 24 -8.58 9.31 56.84
CA ARG A 24 -7.67 9.44 55.70
C ARG A 24 -7.61 8.17 54.85
N SER A 25 -7.59 6.98 55.44
CA SER A 25 -7.63 5.69 54.74
C SER A 25 -8.95 5.46 54.02
N HIS A 26 -10.08 5.83 54.65
CA HIS A 26 -11.40 5.65 54.06
C HIS A 26 -11.68 6.52 52.84
N TYR A 27 -11.12 7.72 52.82
CA TYR A 27 -11.30 8.67 51.69
C TYR A 27 -10.24 8.54 50.60
N ARG A 28 -9.19 7.71 50.79
CA ARG A 28 -8.18 7.44 49.80
C ARG A 28 -8.70 6.41 48.81
N ARG A 29 -8.78 6.80 47.51
CA ARG A 29 -9.15 5.93 46.41
C ARG A 29 -7.99 5.81 45.43
N GLU A 30 -7.69 4.56 45.08
CA GLU A 30 -6.63 4.24 44.11
C GLU A 30 -7.27 3.76 42.81
N PHE A 31 -6.83 4.33 41.73
CA PHE A 31 -7.29 4.00 40.38
C PHE A 31 -6.10 3.56 39.54
N ILE A 32 -6.17 2.39 38.97
CA ILE A 32 -5.14 1.87 38.07
C ILE A 32 -5.68 1.91 36.67
N VAL A 33 -4.99 2.65 35.79
CA VAL A 33 -5.28 2.72 34.34
C VAL A 33 -4.21 1.93 33.62
N ASN A 34 -4.62 0.89 32.91
CA ASN A 34 -3.71 0.04 32.15
C ASN A 34 -3.17 0.77 30.90
N ALA A 35 -1.97 0.38 30.45
CA ALA A 35 -1.41 0.88 29.19
C ALA A 35 -2.34 0.56 28.01
N GLY A 36 -2.53 1.54 27.10
CA GLY A 36 -3.47 1.42 25.98
C GLY A 36 -4.89 1.88 26.28
N PHE A 37 -5.17 2.30 27.54
CA PHE A 37 -6.46 2.88 27.94
C PHE A 37 -6.28 4.27 28.49
N ALA A 38 -7.28 5.13 28.30
CA ALA A 38 -7.45 6.37 29.05
C ALA A 38 -8.57 6.18 30.07
N GLY A 39 -8.34 6.67 31.29
CA GLY A 39 -9.34 6.66 32.35
C GLY A 39 -10.08 7.99 32.39
N LEU A 40 -11.41 7.95 32.25
CA LEU A 40 -12.26 9.13 32.45
C LEU A 40 -12.77 9.12 33.89
N LEU A 41 -12.28 10.05 34.69
CA LEU A 41 -12.66 10.16 36.09
C LEU A 41 -13.89 11.06 36.26
N TYR A 42 -14.98 10.49 36.70
CA TYR A 42 -16.22 11.19 37.03
C TYR A 42 -16.36 11.37 38.55
N HIS A 43 -16.77 12.57 38.94
CA HIS A 43 -17.21 12.86 40.28
C HIS A 43 -18.64 13.41 40.23
N GLU A 44 -19.53 12.72 40.95
CA GLU A 44 -20.97 13.10 40.94
C GLU A 44 -21.60 13.25 39.57
N GLY A 45 -21.17 12.40 38.62
CA GLY A 45 -21.69 12.42 37.25
C GLY A 45 -21.04 13.45 36.32
N LYS A 46 -20.14 14.30 36.80
CA LYS A 46 -19.36 15.24 35.97
C LYS A 46 -17.98 14.69 35.68
N LEU A 47 -17.52 14.83 34.45
CA LEU A 47 -16.15 14.51 34.07
C LEU A 47 -15.21 15.54 34.73
N VAL A 48 -14.27 15.09 35.53
CA VAL A 48 -13.32 15.93 36.26
C VAL A 48 -11.97 15.95 35.55
N GLU A 49 -11.50 14.75 35.17
CA GLU A 49 -10.15 14.61 34.62
C GLU A 49 -10.03 13.38 33.72
N THR A 50 -9.10 13.44 32.76
CA THR A 50 -8.68 12.29 31.95
C THR A 50 -7.35 11.78 32.50
N LEU A 51 -7.32 10.53 32.95
CA LEU A 51 -6.17 9.88 33.55
C LEU A 51 -5.39 9.09 32.48
N ALA A 52 -4.09 9.33 32.38
CA ALA A 52 -3.19 8.53 31.57
C ALA A 52 -2.93 7.16 32.25
N ALA A 53 -2.29 6.24 31.52
CA ALA A 53 -1.89 4.95 32.08
C ALA A 53 -0.98 5.13 33.32
N GLY A 54 -1.30 4.41 34.38
CA GLY A 54 -0.57 4.46 35.64
C GLY A 54 -1.47 4.33 36.87
N LEU A 55 -0.85 4.50 38.04
CA LEU A 55 -1.54 4.53 39.34
C LEU A 55 -1.88 5.97 39.75
N HIS A 56 -3.14 6.24 39.95
CA HIS A 56 -3.65 7.55 40.34
C HIS A 56 -4.34 7.45 41.72
N VAL A 57 -3.99 8.36 42.61
CA VAL A 57 -4.58 8.43 43.95
C VAL A 57 -5.41 9.70 44.03
N ARG A 58 -6.67 9.57 44.44
CA ARG A 58 -7.58 10.71 44.68
C ARG A 58 -8.21 10.59 46.05
N TRP A 59 -8.50 11.74 46.63
CA TRP A 59 -9.12 11.85 47.95
C TRP A 59 -10.57 12.28 47.77
N GLY A 60 -11.48 11.50 48.30
CA GLY A 60 -12.91 11.80 48.24
C GLY A 60 -13.78 10.55 48.06
N VAL A 61 -15.07 10.79 47.92
CA VAL A 61 -16.10 9.76 47.69
C VAL A 61 -16.77 9.97 46.33
N ASN A 62 -17.57 9.00 45.90
CA ASN A 62 -18.38 9.09 44.66
C ASN A 62 -17.59 9.26 43.37
N PHE A 63 -16.35 8.81 43.31
CA PHE A 63 -15.62 8.73 42.04
C PHE A 63 -16.01 7.47 41.27
N ARG A 64 -16.18 7.66 39.95
CA ARG A 64 -16.36 6.57 38.98
C ARG A 64 -15.30 6.71 37.88
N LEU A 65 -14.72 5.58 37.51
CA LEU A 65 -13.72 5.52 36.42
C LEU A 65 -14.32 4.75 35.26
N ALA A 66 -14.33 5.37 34.08
CA ALA A 66 -14.62 4.70 32.80
C ALA A 66 -13.34 4.55 31.99
N PHE A 67 -13.16 3.39 31.34
CA PHE A 67 -11.99 3.10 30.52
C PHE A 67 -12.34 3.24 29.04
N ILE A 68 -11.52 3.94 28.32
CA ILE A 68 -11.63 4.11 26.86
C ILE A 68 -10.35 3.54 26.24
N ASP A 69 -10.50 2.66 25.26
CA ASP A 69 -9.38 2.09 24.52
C ASP A 69 -8.80 3.16 23.57
N THR A 70 -7.52 3.48 23.75
CA THR A 70 -6.79 4.46 22.94
C THR A 70 -5.88 3.83 21.90
N ARG A 71 -5.92 2.51 21.74
CA ARG A 71 -5.16 1.77 20.74
C ARG A 71 -5.76 1.99 19.36
N GLN A 72 -4.97 1.67 18.36
CA GLN A 72 -5.45 1.71 16.98
C GLN A 72 -6.51 0.63 16.75
N THR A 73 -7.62 1.03 16.13
CA THR A 73 -8.74 0.14 15.80
C THR A 73 -9.01 0.22 14.31
N LEU A 74 -9.28 -0.94 13.71
CA LEU A 74 -9.67 -1.05 12.30
C LEU A 74 -11.19 -0.93 12.18
N LEU A 75 -11.64 0.05 11.42
CA LEU A 75 -13.04 0.21 11.04
C LEU A 75 -13.21 -0.19 9.58
N GLN A 76 -13.97 -1.25 9.35
CA GLN A 76 -14.32 -1.70 8.01
C GLN A 76 -15.65 -1.09 7.58
N VAL A 77 -15.64 -0.38 6.45
CA VAL A 77 -16.85 0.12 5.79
C VAL A 77 -17.12 -0.78 4.59
N PRO A 78 -18.15 -1.64 4.65
CA PRO A 78 -18.48 -2.55 3.56
C PRO A 78 -18.86 -1.79 2.32
N GLY A 79 -18.87 -2.47 1.18
CA GLY A 79 -19.05 -1.89 -0.14
C GLY A 79 -20.26 -0.97 -0.24
N GLN A 80 -20.00 0.31 -0.46
CA GLN A 80 -20.98 1.33 -0.78
C GLN A 80 -21.17 1.39 -2.28
N GLU A 81 -22.41 1.39 -2.74
CA GLU A 81 -22.73 1.58 -4.15
C GLU A 81 -22.83 3.07 -4.45
N VAL A 82 -21.98 3.55 -5.34
CA VAL A 82 -21.83 4.98 -5.66
C VAL A 82 -21.66 5.12 -7.18
N LEU A 83 -22.18 6.23 -7.74
CA LEU A 83 -22.00 6.58 -9.13
C LEU A 83 -20.71 7.39 -9.30
N SER A 84 -19.89 7.02 -10.27
CA SER A 84 -18.74 7.80 -10.72
C SER A 84 -19.16 9.00 -11.58
N SER A 85 -18.24 9.90 -11.95
CA SER A 85 -18.52 11.07 -12.78
C SER A 85 -19.06 10.71 -14.19
N ASP A 86 -18.74 9.52 -14.67
CA ASP A 86 -19.21 8.94 -15.95
C ASP A 86 -20.49 8.08 -15.78
N ASN A 87 -21.25 8.29 -14.70
CA ASN A 87 -22.52 7.60 -14.36
C ASN A 87 -22.41 6.06 -14.27
N VAL A 88 -21.24 5.55 -13.97
CA VAL A 88 -21.04 4.11 -13.74
C VAL A 88 -21.22 3.79 -12.26
N GLY A 89 -22.12 2.84 -11.95
CA GLY A 89 -22.29 2.31 -10.59
C GLY A 89 -21.09 1.46 -10.19
N VAL A 90 -20.40 1.86 -9.11
CA VAL A 90 -19.27 1.12 -8.53
C VAL A 90 -19.54 0.82 -7.08
N LYS A 91 -19.11 -0.36 -6.61
CA LYS A 91 -19.19 -0.72 -5.20
C LYS A 91 -17.80 -0.68 -4.59
N ILE A 92 -17.62 0.19 -3.59
CA ILE A 92 -16.30 0.45 -2.99
C ILE A 92 -16.33 0.09 -1.51
N SER A 93 -15.37 -0.71 -1.07
CA SER A 93 -15.12 -1.02 0.34
C SER A 93 -13.84 -0.32 0.81
N VAL A 94 -13.92 0.23 2.03
CA VAL A 94 -12.84 1.03 2.63
C VAL A 94 -12.53 0.49 4.02
N VAL A 95 -11.26 0.49 4.39
CA VAL A 95 -10.78 0.18 5.74
C VAL A 95 -10.08 1.41 6.29
N LEU A 96 -10.48 1.81 7.48
CA LEU A 96 -9.87 2.93 8.19
C LEU A 96 -9.12 2.41 9.41
N THR A 97 -7.93 2.94 9.64
CA THR A 97 -7.22 2.81 10.92
C THR A 97 -7.46 4.06 11.73
N THR A 98 -8.18 3.93 12.83
CA THR A 98 -8.56 5.04 13.71
C THR A 98 -7.93 4.87 15.09
N GLN A 99 -7.69 5.98 15.77
CA GLN A 99 -7.18 6.02 17.13
C GLN A 99 -7.85 7.14 17.91
N ILE A 100 -8.33 6.87 19.11
CA ILE A 100 -8.84 7.89 20.02
C ILE A 100 -7.65 8.62 20.62
N VAL A 101 -7.56 9.93 20.39
CA VAL A 101 -6.51 10.81 20.94
C VAL A 101 -7.06 11.59 22.12
N ASP A 102 -8.29 12.05 22.04
CA ASP A 102 -8.99 12.71 23.14
C ASP A 102 -10.22 11.89 23.56
N ALA A 103 -10.04 11.12 24.62
CA ALA A 103 -11.08 10.25 25.17
C ALA A 103 -12.25 11.05 25.75
N ALA A 104 -11.99 12.25 26.29
CA ALA A 104 -13.03 13.09 26.86
C ALA A 104 -13.99 13.57 25.76
N THR A 105 -13.45 14.14 24.71
CA THR A 105 -14.23 14.60 23.55
C THR A 105 -14.93 13.43 22.86
N ALA A 106 -14.27 12.27 22.73
CA ALA A 106 -14.86 11.10 22.04
C ALA A 106 -16.13 10.56 22.74
N VAL A 107 -16.23 10.72 24.06
CA VAL A 107 -17.41 10.26 24.83
C VAL A 107 -18.45 11.36 25.01
N GLN A 108 -18.02 12.63 25.07
CA GLN A 108 -18.95 13.74 25.33
C GLN A 108 -19.58 14.32 24.06
N ALA A 109 -18.86 14.30 22.93
CA ALA A 109 -19.34 14.91 21.69
C ALA A 109 -20.43 14.07 21.01
N VAL A 110 -20.30 12.74 21.07
CA VAL A 110 -21.21 11.80 20.37
C VAL A 110 -21.43 10.56 21.23
N ASP A 111 -22.60 9.95 21.10
CA ASP A 111 -22.91 8.68 21.76
C ASP A 111 -22.15 7.50 21.18
N ASN A 112 -21.91 7.49 19.88
CA ASN A 112 -21.23 6.45 19.14
C ASN A 112 -20.24 7.04 18.13
N HIS A 113 -18.99 7.21 18.56
CA HIS A 113 -17.93 7.75 17.71
C HIS A 113 -17.62 6.84 16.50
N VAL A 114 -17.77 5.51 16.63
CA VAL A 114 -17.59 4.56 15.52
C VAL A 114 -18.65 4.78 14.44
N GLY A 115 -19.93 4.88 14.85
CA GLY A 115 -21.04 5.15 13.95
C GLY A 115 -20.91 6.51 13.25
N HIS A 116 -20.43 7.52 13.96
CA HIS A 116 -20.19 8.85 13.40
C HIS A 116 -19.11 8.82 12.32
N ILE A 117 -17.96 8.18 12.57
CA ILE A 117 -16.87 8.02 11.59
C ILE A 117 -17.33 7.17 10.41
N TYR A 118 -18.12 6.14 10.66
CA TYR A 118 -18.69 5.30 9.61
C TYR A 118 -19.56 6.15 8.65
N SER A 119 -20.46 6.97 9.17
CA SER A 119 -21.33 7.86 8.37
C SER A 119 -20.50 8.93 7.62
N ALA A 120 -19.51 9.53 8.28
CA ALA A 120 -18.59 10.48 7.65
C ALA A 120 -17.81 9.83 6.48
N THR A 121 -17.41 8.57 6.65
CA THR A 121 -16.71 7.79 5.61
C THR A 121 -17.62 7.52 4.42
N GLN A 122 -18.87 7.15 4.65
CA GLN A 122 -19.85 6.95 3.56
C GLN A 122 -20.04 8.23 2.73
N THR A 123 -20.14 9.37 3.39
CA THR A 123 -20.28 10.68 2.74
C THR A 123 -19.01 11.04 1.95
N ALA A 124 -17.83 10.81 2.54
CA ALA A 124 -16.55 11.07 1.89
C ALA A 124 -16.36 10.19 0.65
N VAL A 125 -16.68 8.89 0.73
CA VAL A 125 -16.62 7.97 -0.41
C VAL A 125 -17.52 8.45 -1.54
N ARG A 126 -18.75 8.84 -1.23
CA ARG A 126 -19.69 9.36 -2.24
C ARG A 126 -19.15 10.62 -2.91
N THR A 127 -18.63 11.57 -2.14
CA THR A 127 -18.08 12.83 -2.66
C THR A 127 -16.84 12.60 -3.52
N ALA A 128 -15.91 11.77 -3.05
CA ALA A 128 -14.66 11.48 -3.76
C ALA A 128 -14.92 10.75 -5.08
N VAL A 129 -15.82 9.76 -5.09
CA VAL A 129 -16.11 8.94 -6.28
C VAL A 129 -16.92 9.70 -7.32
N ALA A 130 -17.86 10.54 -6.91
CA ALA A 130 -18.67 11.34 -7.83
C ALA A 130 -17.83 12.32 -8.68
N GLY A 131 -16.65 12.73 -8.19
CA GLY A 131 -15.73 13.63 -8.90
C GLY A 131 -14.74 12.94 -9.83
N VAL A 132 -14.69 11.60 -9.87
CA VAL A 132 -13.62 10.83 -10.55
C VAL A 132 -14.22 9.87 -11.57
N THR A 133 -13.54 9.72 -12.73
CA THR A 133 -13.93 8.74 -13.76
C THR A 133 -13.56 7.32 -13.33
N LEU A 134 -14.25 6.32 -13.87
CA LEU A 134 -13.99 4.93 -13.57
C LEU A 134 -12.54 4.51 -13.88
N GLU A 135 -11.97 4.98 -14.99
CA GLU A 135 -10.60 4.65 -15.40
C GLU A 135 -9.57 5.19 -14.37
N ALA A 136 -9.76 6.44 -13.92
CA ALA A 136 -8.92 7.07 -12.90
C ALA A 136 -9.06 6.36 -11.54
N LEU A 137 -10.26 5.92 -11.19
CA LEU A 137 -10.57 5.22 -9.95
C LEU A 137 -9.89 3.84 -9.88
N LEU A 138 -9.80 3.14 -11.01
CA LEU A 138 -9.12 1.84 -11.10
C LEU A 138 -7.58 2.01 -11.12
N GLY A 139 -7.08 3.09 -11.71
CA GLY A 139 -5.64 3.34 -11.84
C GLY A 139 -4.99 3.99 -10.61
N GLN A 140 -5.74 4.75 -9.80
CA GLN A 140 -5.20 5.62 -8.75
C GLN A 140 -5.77 5.34 -7.35
N ARG A 141 -5.88 4.07 -6.96
CA ARG A 141 -6.45 3.68 -5.66
C ARG A 141 -5.75 4.33 -4.46
N VAL A 142 -4.43 4.50 -4.52
CA VAL A 142 -3.64 5.12 -3.44
C VAL A 142 -3.99 6.60 -3.30
N ALA A 143 -4.12 7.32 -4.42
CA ALA A 143 -4.51 8.73 -4.41
C ALA A 143 -5.93 8.92 -3.84
N LEU A 144 -6.85 8.01 -4.19
CA LEU A 144 -8.20 8.00 -3.63
C LEU A 144 -8.19 7.80 -2.10
N GLY A 145 -7.35 6.91 -1.58
CA GLY A 145 -7.18 6.71 -0.14
C GLY A 145 -6.70 7.98 0.58
N ALA A 146 -5.74 8.70 -0.01
CA ALA A 146 -5.25 9.98 0.52
C ALA A 146 -6.36 11.05 0.52
N GLN A 147 -7.11 11.18 -0.57
CA GLN A 147 -8.24 12.11 -0.68
C GLN A 147 -9.34 11.80 0.33
N LEU A 148 -9.69 10.53 0.50
CA LEU A 148 -10.66 10.09 1.51
C LEU A 148 -10.18 10.45 2.92
N ARG A 149 -8.90 10.26 3.22
CA ARG A 149 -8.34 10.65 4.52
C ARG A 149 -8.50 12.15 4.78
N GLU A 150 -8.23 12.99 3.79
CA GLU A 150 -8.40 14.46 3.92
C GLU A 150 -9.85 14.85 4.19
N LEU A 151 -10.81 14.17 3.57
CA LEU A 151 -12.25 14.43 3.79
C LEU A 151 -12.75 13.92 5.15
N ILE A 152 -12.20 12.82 5.66
CA ILE A 152 -12.64 12.19 6.90
C ILE A 152 -11.92 12.77 8.13
N ALA A 153 -10.69 13.28 7.97
CA ALA A 153 -9.90 13.77 9.09
C ALA A 153 -10.56 14.92 9.88
N PRO A 154 -11.17 15.95 9.26
CA PRO A 154 -11.80 17.04 10.01
C PRO A 154 -13.00 16.58 10.88
N PRO A 155 -14.00 15.85 10.39
CA PRO A 155 -15.10 15.37 11.23
C PRO A 155 -14.66 14.36 12.29
N ALA A 156 -13.61 13.55 12.04
CA ALA A 156 -13.05 12.65 13.05
C ALA A 156 -12.32 13.41 14.16
N ALA A 157 -11.55 14.44 13.80
CA ALA A 157 -10.83 15.28 14.77
C ALA A 157 -11.80 16.05 15.68
N ALA A 158 -12.94 16.51 15.16
CA ALA A 158 -13.96 17.20 15.95
C ALA A 158 -14.53 16.35 17.09
N ILE A 159 -14.47 15.03 16.98
CA ILE A 159 -14.91 14.08 18.02
C ILE A 159 -13.71 13.40 18.72
N GLY A 160 -12.53 14.01 18.73
CA GLY A 160 -11.35 13.47 19.44
C GLY A 160 -10.74 12.20 18.85
N VAL A 161 -11.07 11.83 17.61
CA VAL A 161 -10.54 10.64 16.93
C VAL A 161 -9.61 11.05 15.81
N GLN A 162 -8.45 10.42 15.74
CA GLN A 162 -7.49 10.59 14.66
C GLN A 162 -7.59 9.46 13.65
N VAL A 163 -7.72 9.79 12.38
CA VAL A 163 -7.62 8.85 11.25
C VAL A 163 -6.15 8.71 10.85
N ARG A 164 -5.56 7.54 11.11
CA ARG A 164 -4.16 7.24 10.79
C ARG A 164 -3.97 6.89 9.32
N ALA A 165 -4.80 5.98 8.83
CA ALA A 165 -4.76 5.53 7.45
C ALA A 165 -6.18 5.27 6.93
N VAL A 166 -6.36 5.45 5.63
CA VAL A 166 -7.56 5.08 4.89
C VAL A 166 -7.11 4.31 3.66
N GLU A 167 -7.59 3.08 3.53
CA GLU A 167 -7.23 2.18 2.45
C GLU A 167 -8.48 1.76 1.68
N VAL A 168 -8.44 1.91 0.37
CA VAL A 168 -9.46 1.36 -0.52
C VAL A 168 -9.16 -0.10 -0.74
N ARG A 169 -10.00 -0.96 -0.16
CA ARG A 169 -9.79 -2.41 -0.20
C ARG A 169 -10.21 -2.98 -1.55
N ASP A 170 -11.47 -2.79 -1.92
CA ASP A 170 -12.03 -3.35 -3.13
C ASP A 170 -12.84 -2.31 -3.90
N VAL A 171 -12.71 -2.34 -5.22
CA VAL A 171 -13.54 -1.61 -6.17
C VAL A 171 -14.20 -2.64 -7.07
N MET A 172 -15.50 -2.85 -6.89
CA MET A 172 -16.27 -3.83 -7.64
C MET A 172 -17.13 -3.15 -8.70
N LEU A 173 -17.05 -3.68 -9.92
CA LEU A 173 -17.83 -3.26 -11.06
C LEU A 173 -19.00 -4.21 -11.28
N PRO A 174 -20.13 -3.74 -11.85
CA PRO A 174 -21.17 -4.61 -12.38
C PRO A 174 -20.58 -5.64 -13.38
N GLY A 175 -21.14 -6.86 -13.39
CA GLY A 175 -20.58 -7.97 -14.14
C GLY A 175 -20.39 -7.71 -15.62
N GLU A 176 -21.34 -7.03 -16.27
CA GLU A 176 -21.30 -6.68 -17.69
C GLU A 176 -20.18 -5.68 -18.00
N LEU A 177 -20.05 -4.63 -17.20
CA LEU A 177 -18.98 -3.64 -17.36
C LEU A 177 -17.60 -4.27 -17.12
N ARG A 178 -17.49 -5.16 -16.13
CA ARG A 178 -16.23 -5.89 -15.88
C ARG A 178 -15.79 -6.70 -17.09
N LYS A 179 -16.74 -7.38 -17.76
CA LYS A 179 -16.46 -8.13 -19.00
C LYS A 179 -16.00 -7.18 -20.11
N ALA A 180 -16.75 -6.12 -20.37
CA ALA A 180 -16.44 -5.14 -21.41
C ALA A 180 -15.05 -4.51 -21.19
N PHE A 181 -14.72 -4.08 -19.97
CA PHE A 181 -13.39 -3.57 -19.62
C PHE A 181 -12.30 -4.62 -19.77
N GLY A 182 -12.57 -5.87 -19.38
CA GLY A 182 -11.64 -6.98 -19.56
C GLY A 182 -11.33 -7.26 -21.05
N GLU A 183 -12.35 -7.22 -21.89
CA GLU A 183 -12.21 -7.39 -23.34
C GLU A 183 -11.44 -6.23 -23.97
N ALA A 184 -11.77 -4.99 -23.60
CA ALA A 184 -11.06 -3.80 -24.09
C ALA A 184 -9.57 -3.81 -23.68
N LEU A 185 -9.28 -4.16 -22.43
CA LEU A 185 -7.90 -4.28 -21.94
C LEU A 185 -7.14 -5.40 -22.67
N LYS A 186 -7.78 -6.56 -22.88
CA LYS A 186 -7.21 -7.67 -23.64
C LYS A 186 -6.92 -7.29 -25.08
N ALA A 187 -7.84 -6.60 -25.75
CA ALA A 187 -7.64 -6.10 -27.10
C ALA A 187 -6.47 -5.10 -27.18
N ARG A 188 -6.37 -4.19 -26.22
CA ARG A 188 -5.25 -3.23 -26.12
C ARG A 188 -3.90 -3.93 -25.92
N GLN A 189 -3.84 -4.91 -25.03
CA GLN A 189 -2.63 -5.71 -24.80
C GLN A 189 -2.24 -6.55 -26.03
N GLN A 190 -3.21 -7.14 -26.72
CA GLN A 190 -2.98 -7.87 -27.97
C GLN A 190 -2.44 -6.95 -29.07
N GLY A 191 -3.00 -5.74 -29.20
CA GLY A 191 -2.51 -4.73 -30.14
C GLY A 191 -1.07 -4.30 -29.84
N GLN A 192 -0.74 -4.06 -28.57
CA GLN A 192 0.64 -3.75 -28.17
C GLN A 192 1.59 -4.92 -28.43
N GLY A 193 1.19 -6.14 -28.11
CA GLY A 193 1.98 -7.33 -28.39
C GLY A 193 2.20 -7.59 -29.89
N ALA A 194 1.20 -7.29 -30.73
CA ALA A 194 1.34 -7.36 -32.18
C ALA A 194 2.32 -6.29 -32.70
N LEU A 195 2.25 -5.06 -32.19
CA LEU A 195 3.17 -3.99 -32.55
C LEU A 195 4.62 -4.33 -32.18
N GLU A 196 4.85 -4.85 -30.97
CA GLU A 196 6.19 -5.26 -30.53
C GLU A 196 6.73 -6.43 -31.36
N ARG A 197 5.89 -7.41 -31.72
CA ARG A 197 6.28 -8.48 -32.65
C ARG A 197 6.66 -7.94 -34.00
N ALA A 198 5.84 -7.07 -34.61
CA ALA A 198 6.14 -6.47 -35.91
C ALA A 198 7.45 -5.63 -35.88
N ARG A 199 7.70 -4.91 -34.79
CA ARG A 199 8.99 -4.20 -34.58
C ARG A 199 10.15 -5.18 -34.47
N GLY A 200 10.00 -6.28 -33.73
CA GLY A 200 11.00 -7.34 -33.60
C GLY A 200 11.32 -8.01 -34.94
N GLU A 201 10.30 -8.36 -35.71
CA GLU A 201 10.44 -8.92 -37.06
C GLU A 201 11.16 -7.94 -38.03
N SER A 202 10.77 -6.67 -38.01
CA SER A 202 11.43 -5.64 -38.79
C SER A 202 12.90 -5.44 -38.43
N ALA A 203 13.22 -5.51 -37.14
CA ALA A 203 14.60 -5.45 -36.65
C ALA A 203 15.38 -6.70 -37.06
N ALA A 204 14.80 -7.88 -36.93
CA ALA A 204 15.42 -9.15 -37.37
C ALA A 204 15.71 -9.15 -38.86
N LEU A 205 14.75 -8.70 -39.70
CA LEU A 205 14.96 -8.58 -41.13
C LEU A 205 16.08 -7.59 -41.49
N ARG A 206 16.17 -6.45 -40.79
CA ARG A 206 17.30 -5.51 -40.98
C ARG A 206 18.65 -6.15 -40.60
N HIS A 207 18.70 -6.88 -39.51
CA HIS A 207 19.92 -7.61 -39.10
C HIS A 207 20.29 -8.67 -40.11
N LEU A 208 19.31 -9.44 -40.62
CA LEU A 208 19.57 -10.41 -41.71
C LEU A 208 20.05 -9.75 -43.00
N ALA A 209 19.42 -8.63 -43.41
CA ALA A 209 19.83 -7.88 -44.58
C ALA A 209 21.26 -7.32 -44.44
N ASN A 210 21.62 -6.79 -43.26
CA ASN A 210 22.98 -6.34 -43.00
C ASN A 210 23.99 -7.51 -42.97
N ALA A 211 23.62 -8.65 -42.41
CA ALA A 211 24.44 -9.85 -42.41
C ALA A 211 24.65 -10.37 -43.85
N ALA A 212 23.60 -10.39 -44.67
CA ALA A 212 23.70 -10.77 -46.08
C ALA A 212 24.68 -9.88 -46.86
N ARG A 213 24.57 -8.55 -46.71
CA ARG A 213 25.53 -7.60 -47.31
C ARG A 213 26.97 -7.85 -46.85
N LEU A 214 27.16 -8.16 -45.60
CA LEU A 214 28.49 -8.47 -45.04
C LEU A 214 29.05 -9.77 -45.62
N LEU A 215 28.22 -10.77 -45.83
CA LEU A 215 28.60 -12.03 -46.45
C LEU A 215 28.91 -11.89 -47.96
N GLU A 216 28.16 -11.00 -48.67
CA GLU A 216 28.42 -10.65 -50.06
C GLU A 216 29.77 -9.94 -50.20
N SER A 217 30.08 -8.99 -49.30
CA SER A 217 31.37 -8.26 -49.34
C SER A 217 32.58 -9.10 -48.92
N HIS A 218 32.35 -10.16 -48.13
CA HIS A 218 33.45 -11.04 -47.60
C HIS A 218 33.07 -12.52 -47.72
N PRO A 219 33.26 -13.12 -48.90
CA PRO A 219 32.87 -14.52 -49.15
C PRO A 219 33.51 -15.54 -48.22
N SER A 220 34.71 -15.27 -47.68
CA SER A 220 35.40 -16.11 -46.70
C SER A 220 34.61 -16.24 -45.36
N LEU A 221 33.84 -15.21 -45.00
CA LEU A 221 32.99 -15.26 -43.80
C LEU A 221 31.82 -16.21 -44.01
N ALA A 222 31.28 -16.31 -45.19
CA ALA A 222 30.20 -17.24 -45.53
C ALA A 222 30.64 -18.69 -45.32
N THR A 223 31.86 -19.04 -45.74
CA THR A 223 32.45 -20.36 -45.58
C THR A 223 32.67 -20.67 -44.10
N LEU A 224 33.25 -19.75 -43.33
CA LEU A 224 33.43 -19.90 -41.87
C LEU A 224 32.05 -20.09 -41.15
N ARG A 225 31.04 -19.30 -41.51
CA ARG A 225 29.72 -19.43 -40.91
C ARG A 225 29.05 -20.75 -41.24
N PHE A 226 29.25 -21.24 -42.45
CA PHE A 226 28.76 -22.55 -42.85
C PHE A 226 29.41 -23.67 -42.05
N LEU A 227 30.75 -23.63 -41.86
CA LEU A 227 31.49 -24.58 -41.00
C LEU A 227 31.00 -24.54 -39.54
N GLN A 228 30.79 -23.34 -38.97
CA GLN A 228 30.26 -23.20 -37.61
C GLN A 228 28.83 -23.79 -37.47
N THR A 229 27.97 -23.61 -38.49
CA THR A 229 26.63 -24.21 -38.45
C THR A 229 26.66 -25.73 -38.57
N LEU A 230 27.62 -26.30 -39.31
CA LEU A 230 27.84 -27.74 -39.35
C LEU A 230 28.34 -28.30 -38.02
N GLU A 231 29.23 -27.58 -37.37
CA GLU A 231 29.81 -27.95 -36.08
C GLU A 231 28.76 -27.88 -34.95
N ALA A 232 27.85 -26.91 -35.00
CA ALA A 232 26.76 -26.72 -34.04
C ALA A 232 25.55 -27.65 -34.27
N SER A 233 25.46 -28.34 -35.41
CA SER A 233 24.40 -29.31 -35.69
C SER A 233 24.77 -30.71 -35.20
N ASP A 234 24.28 -31.05 -34.02
CA ASP A 234 24.52 -32.37 -33.35
C ASP A 234 23.75 -33.55 -34.01
N SER A 235 23.12 -33.30 -35.16
CA SER A 235 22.36 -34.32 -35.90
C SER A 235 23.07 -34.73 -37.18
N ARG A 236 23.15 -36.05 -37.43
CA ARG A 236 23.62 -36.62 -38.71
C ARG A 236 22.79 -36.10 -39.88
N GLN A 237 23.10 -34.92 -40.38
CA GLN A 237 22.55 -34.36 -41.60
C GLN A 237 23.49 -34.68 -42.77
N THR A 238 23.00 -35.42 -43.74
CA THR A 238 23.72 -35.71 -44.98
C THR A 238 23.48 -34.55 -45.95
N PHE A 239 24.44 -33.65 -46.12
CA PHE A 239 24.35 -32.61 -47.12
C PHE A 239 24.85 -33.17 -48.44
N VAL A 240 23.96 -33.29 -49.41
CA VAL A 240 24.33 -33.62 -50.81
C VAL A 240 24.67 -32.32 -51.52
N MET A 241 25.94 -32.00 -51.65
CA MET A 241 26.38 -30.83 -52.37
C MET A 241 26.78 -31.25 -53.81
N ASN A 242 26.04 -30.79 -54.78
CA ASN A 242 26.29 -31.10 -56.19
C ASN A 242 27.45 -30.31 -56.81
N ASP A 243 27.88 -29.20 -56.19
CA ASP A 243 29.02 -28.44 -56.67
C ASP A 243 29.75 -27.70 -55.53
N LEU A 244 30.93 -28.16 -55.20
CA LEU A 244 31.82 -27.55 -54.18
C LEU A 244 32.52 -26.29 -54.74
N SER A 245 32.53 -26.09 -56.05
CA SER A 245 33.18 -24.96 -56.71
C SER A 245 32.48 -23.62 -56.55
N ALA A 246 31.16 -23.68 -56.24
CA ALA A 246 30.37 -22.49 -55.95
C ALA A 246 30.67 -21.83 -54.58
N LEU A 247 31.28 -22.61 -53.66
CA LEU A 247 31.64 -22.13 -52.30
C LEU A 247 33.09 -21.64 -52.21
N LEU A 248 33.93 -21.88 -53.26
CA LEU A 248 35.33 -21.52 -53.31
C LEU A 248 35.68 -20.59 -54.46
N PRO A 249 35.07 -19.40 -54.59
CA PRO A 249 35.36 -18.48 -55.68
C PRO A 249 36.71 -17.78 -55.60
N THR A 250 37.47 -17.90 -54.51
CA THR A 250 38.57 -16.96 -54.20
C THR A 250 39.97 -17.47 -54.40
N PHE A 251 40.16 -18.77 -54.74
CA PHE A 251 41.53 -19.27 -54.94
C PHE A 251 42.03 -19.18 -56.39
N LYS A 252 41.19 -18.86 -57.37
CA LYS A 252 41.52 -18.87 -58.80
C LYS A 252 42.08 -17.54 -59.33
N THR A 253 41.85 -16.43 -58.67
CA THR A 253 42.24 -15.12 -59.18
C THR A 253 43.66 -14.65 -58.85
N ARG A 254 44.36 -15.31 -57.94
CA ARG A 254 45.73 -14.90 -57.55
C ARG A 254 46.82 -15.56 -58.39
N ALA A 255 46.52 -16.68 -59.05
CA ALA A 255 47.46 -17.35 -59.89
C ALA A 255 47.53 -16.76 -61.36
N ALA A 256 46.45 -16.14 -61.79
CA ALA A 256 46.40 -15.54 -63.15
C ALA A 256 47.10 -14.17 -63.22
N ASN A 257 47.11 -13.40 -62.15
CA ASN A 257 47.77 -12.07 -62.14
C ASN A 257 49.26 -12.10 -61.84
N ALA A 258 49.82 -13.28 -61.48
CA ALA A 258 51.27 -13.44 -61.25
C ALA A 258 52.05 -13.83 -62.52
N ALA A 259 51.33 -14.22 -63.59
CA ALA A 259 51.95 -14.61 -64.86
C ALA A 259 52.08 -13.48 -65.89
N ASP A 260 51.50 -12.31 -65.63
CA ASP A 260 51.50 -11.19 -66.58
C ASP A 260 52.39 -10.01 -66.18
N SER A 261 53.31 -10.21 -65.23
CA SER A 261 54.28 -9.21 -64.79
C SER A 261 55.72 -9.71 -64.86
N ALA A 262 56.12 -10.34 -65.96
CA ALA A 262 57.55 -10.55 -66.24
C ALA A 262 58.04 -9.41 -67.13
N PRO A 263 59.05 -8.60 -66.77
CA PRO A 263 59.62 -7.58 -67.63
C PRO A 263 60.46 -8.25 -68.71
N GLU A 264 60.28 -7.96 -70.00
CA GLU A 264 61.19 -8.19 -71.08
C GLU A 264 62.48 -7.30 -70.91
N GLU A 265 63.56 -7.86 -70.59
CA GLU A 265 64.86 -7.24 -70.75
C GLU A 265 65.36 -7.48 -72.18
N THR A 266 65.53 -6.38 -72.90
CA THR A 266 66.69 -6.09 -73.82
C THR A 266 66.90 -4.60 -74.03
#